data_36e58d256deb41414b9ec8369eb425e6
#
_entry.id   36e58d256deb41414b9ec8369eb425e6
#
_cell.length_a   1.000
_cell.length_b   1.000
_cell.length_c   1.000
_cell.angle_alpha   90.00
_cell.angle_beta   90.00
_cell.angle_gamma   90.00
#
_symmetry.space_group_name_H-M   'P 1'
#
loop_
_entity.id
_entity.type
_entity.pdbx_description
1 polymer ?
#
loop_
_entity_poly.entity_id
_entity_poly.type
_entity_poly.pdbx_seq_one_letter_code
_entity_poly.pdbx_strand_id
1 'polypeptide(L)'
;KNEMDKAIPSKFLCKTMMGVYDVPNIFTIGYAEDPRMEKIMTARVGPTNDPSNKFRYLDANIGMGVSYKETNYPDLFTSVFTKNTGFVSLMLTEELRLMKAEALYWKGSKQEALTEMIAAVDINLVRHAAKTSYVTKFKNMAKYFPTLANFDIGHIMRHKYICMYLQPEQWNDMRRYNYSNSTNGITYNGAVIFPGLKRPYNLYEPYWTTEKNTDGSVKEIWIQRLNYDPETEEKYNKAELDRLGAFRNPDWLKKPMIWAVYNEAYK
;
A
#
# COMPACT_ATOMS: atom_id res chain seq x y z
N LYS A 1 -13.85 -17.56 2.69
CA LYS A 1 -12.75 -18.34 2.05
C LYS A 1 -12.72 -18.08 0.54
N ASN A 2 -13.88 -18.21 -0.14
CA ASN A 2 -13.93 -18.15 -1.61
C ASN A 2 -13.51 -16.79 -2.22
N GLU A 3 -13.72 -15.67 -1.54
CA GLU A 3 -13.35 -14.36 -2.07
C GLU A 3 -11.85 -14.08 -1.91
N MET A 4 -11.27 -14.51 -0.81
CA MET A 4 -9.83 -14.35 -0.56
C MET A 4 -8.98 -15.30 -1.41
N ASP A 5 -9.51 -16.46 -1.83
CA ASP A 5 -8.81 -17.39 -2.71
C ASP A 5 -8.45 -16.74 -4.06
N LYS A 6 -9.15 -15.66 -4.43
CA LYS A 6 -8.90 -14.86 -5.63
C LYS A 6 -7.96 -13.67 -5.39
N ALA A 7 -7.61 -13.39 -4.14
CA ALA A 7 -6.72 -12.28 -3.83
C ALA A 7 -5.29 -12.58 -4.27
N ILE A 8 -4.68 -11.62 -4.96
CA ILE A 8 -3.33 -11.73 -5.50
C ILE A 8 -2.50 -10.58 -4.91
N PRO A 9 -1.26 -10.85 -4.49
CA PRO A 9 -0.41 -9.78 -4.00
C PRO A 9 -0.08 -8.80 -5.13
N SER A 10 -0.18 -7.51 -4.82
CA SER A 10 0.18 -6.46 -5.77
C SER A 10 1.70 -6.37 -5.93
N LYS A 11 2.13 -5.93 -7.12
CA LYS A 11 3.54 -5.59 -7.37
C LYS A 11 4.06 -4.61 -6.34
N PHE A 12 3.27 -3.62 -5.97
CA PHE A 12 3.65 -2.62 -4.97
C PHE A 12 3.96 -3.25 -3.61
N LEU A 13 3.10 -4.14 -3.09
CA LEU A 13 3.35 -4.84 -1.84
C LEU A 13 4.65 -5.65 -1.88
N CYS A 14 4.80 -6.49 -2.90
CA CYS A 14 5.99 -7.34 -3.04
C CYS A 14 7.27 -6.50 -3.17
N LYS A 15 7.25 -5.47 -4.00
CA LYS A 15 8.41 -4.58 -4.19
C LYS A 15 8.75 -3.79 -2.93
N THR A 16 7.76 -3.32 -2.19
CA THR A 16 7.98 -2.65 -0.91
C THR A 16 8.66 -3.57 0.11
N MET A 17 8.22 -4.83 0.20
CA MET A 17 8.83 -5.83 1.08
C MET A 17 10.21 -6.32 0.60
N MET A 18 10.52 -6.15 -0.68
CA MET A 18 11.86 -6.43 -1.24
C MET A 18 12.77 -5.20 -1.23
N GLY A 19 12.24 -4.01 -0.90
CA GLY A 19 12.97 -2.75 -0.93
C GLY A 19 13.49 -2.35 -2.31
N VAL A 20 12.78 -2.75 -3.38
CA VAL A 20 13.16 -2.54 -4.77
C VAL A 20 11.97 -1.99 -5.52
N TYR A 21 11.98 -0.71 -5.88
CA TYR A 21 10.82 -0.03 -6.44
C TYR A 21 10.83 0.11 -7.96
N ASP A 22 11.97 0.43 -8.53
CA ASP A 22 12.09 0.86 -9.93
C ASP A 22 12.75 -0.18 -10.86
N VAL A 23 12.88 -1.42 -10.42
CA VAL A 23 13.48 -2.48 -11.24
C VAL A 23 12.39 -3.22 -12.03
N PRO A 24 12.50 -3.27 -13.38
CA PRO A 24 11.56 -4.03 -14.19
C PRO A 24 11.67 -5.52 -13.86
N ASN A 25 10.53 -6.14 -13.53
CA ASN A 25 10.26 -7.58 -13.51
C ASN A 25 11.37 -8.55 -13.02
N ILE A 26 12.25 -8.11 -12.14
CA ILE A 26 13.24 -9.02 -11.59
C ILE A 26 12.68 -9.62 -10.31
N PHE A 27 12.18 -10.83 -10.42
CA PHE A 27 12.19 -11.75 -9.31
C PHE A 27 13.63 -12.20 -9.10
N THR A 28 14.43 -11.42 -8.42
CA THR A 28 15.63 -11.94 -7.82
C THR A 28 15.23 -12.84 -6.68
N ILE A 29 15.22 -14.05 -7.00
CA ILE A 29 14.92 -15.17 -6.17
C ILE A 29 16.08 -15.38 -5.26
N GLY A 30 15.89 -15.09 -4.24
CA GLY A 30 16.67 -15.49 -3.10
C GLY A 30 15.99 -14.94 -1.96
N TYR A 31 15.45 -15.15 -1.06
CA TYR A 31 14.93 -14.66 0.20
C TYR A 31 14.27 -13.29 0.09
N ALA A 32 13.00 -13.23 0.40
CA ALA A 32 12.36 -12.00 0.76
C ALA A 32 13.24 -11.29 1.78
N GLU A 33 13.71 -10.10 1.49
CA GLU A 33 14.57 -9.38 2.42
C GLU A 33 13.82 -9.01 3.69
N ASP A 34 12.53 -8.66 3.56
CA ASP A 34 11.64 -8.54 4.70
C ASP A 34 11.14 -9.93 5.13
N PRO A 35 11.51 -10.40 6.32
CA PRO A 35 11.16 -11.75 6.78
C PRO A 35 9.67 -11.96 7.03
N ARG A 36 8.86 -10.89 7.02
CA ARG A 36 7.39 -10.99 7.12
C ARG A 36 6.76 -11.48 5.82
N MET A 37 7.42 -11.30 4.69
CA MET A 37 6.87 -11.67 3.38
C MET A 37 6.48 -13.15 3.33
N GLU A 38 7.33 -14.05 3.81
CA GLU A 38 7.04 -15.49 3.87
C GLU A 38 5.94 -15.86 4.89
N LYS A 39 5.55 -14.90 5.75
CA LYS A 39 4.48 -15.06 6.75
C LYS A 39 3.17 -14.42 6.33
N ILE A 40 3.22 -13.45 5.44
CA ILE A 40 2.05 -12.79 4.86
C ILE A 40 1.52 -13.60 3.69
N MET A 41 2.41 -14.22 2.91
CA MET A 41 2.05 -15.01 1.74
C MET A 41 2.92 -16.26 1.62
N THR A 42 2.31 -17.40 1.31
CA THR A 42 3.05 -18.63 1.01
C THR A 42 3.41 -18.67 -0.46
N ALA A 43 4.69 -18.85 -0.74
CA ALA A 43 5.16 -19.07 -2.09
C ALA A 43 4.49 -20.31 -2.71
N ARG A 44 3.88 -20.16 -3.87
CA ARG A 44 3.45 -21.27 -4.71
C ARG A 44 4.53 -21.49 -5.77
N VAL A 45 5.00 -22.70 -5.85
CA VAL A 45 5.88 -23.12 -6.94
C VAL A 45 4.99 -23.33 -8.16
N GLY A 46 5.21 -22.56 -9.22
CA GLY A 46 4.47 -22.73 -10.47
C GLY A 46 4.71 -24.11 -11.09
N PRO A 47 3.98 -24.48 -12.16
CA PRO A 47 4.04 -25.81 -12.77
C PRO A 47 5.44 -26.24 -13.25
N THR A 48 6.39 -25.33 -13.28
CA THR A 48 7.78 -25.58 -13.72
C THR A 48 8.77 -25.76 -12.57
N ASN A 49 8.33 -25.76 -11.31
CA ASN A 49 9.22 -25.74 -10.13
C ASN A 49 10.30 -24.66 -10.20
N ASP A 50 10.04 -23.57 -10.92
CA ASP A 50 10.98 -22.47 -11.10
C ASP A 50 11.04 -21.63 -9.82
N PRO A 51 12.14 -21.67 -9.06
CA PRO A 51 12.29 -20.86 -7.87
C PRO A 51 12.17 -19.37 -8.17
N SER A 52 12.28 -18.93 -9.45
CA SER A 52 12.12 -17.56 -9.89
C SER A 52 10.70 -17.02 -9.74
N ASN A 53 9.72 -17.87 -9.61
CA ASN A 53 8.31 -17.52 -9.50
C ASN A 53 7.77 -17.61 -8.06
N LYS A 54 8.64 -17.72 -7.07
CA LYS A 54 8.27 -17.97 -5.68
C LYS A 54 7.26 -16.94 -5.12
N PHE A 55 7.45 -15.65 -5.43
CA PHE A 55 6.57 -14.56 -5.00
C PHE A 55 6.06 -13.76 -6.20
N ARG A 56 5.35 -14.42 -7.08
CA ARG A 56 4.76 -13.76 -8.23
C ARG A 56 3.68 -12.78 -7.79
N TYR A 57 3.63 -11.62 -8.42
CA TYR A 57 2.70 -10.56 -8.11
C TYR A 57 1.91 -10.12 -9.34
N LEU A 58 0.81 -9.41 -9.11
CA LEU A 58 0.07 -8.72 -10.16
C LEU A 58 0.52 -7.27 -10.26
N ASP A 59 0.88 -6.86 -11.48
CA ASP A 59 1.06 -5.44 -11.77
C ASP A 59 -0.31 -4.79 -11.97
N ALA A 60 -0.71 -3.93 -11.03
CA ALA A 60 -1.99 -3.25 -11.08
C ALA A 60 -2.16 -2.39 -12.35
N ASN A 61 -1.04 -1.93 -12.93
CA ASN A 61 -1.03 -1.16 -14.18
C ASN A 61 -1.31 -2.01 -15.42
N ILE A 62 -1.13 -3.33 -15.36
CA ILE A 62 -1.33 -4.25 -16.48
C ILE A 62 -2.61 -5.07 -16.31
N GLY A 63 -2.96 -5.39 -15.07
CA GLY A 63 -4.09 -6.27 -14.75
C GLY A 63 -3.77 -7.76 -14.94
N MET A 64 -4.78 -8.62 -14.80
CA MET A 64 -4.62 -10.07 -14.79
C MET A 64 -4.39 -10.68 -16.18
N GLY A 65 -4.84 -10.03 -17.23
CA GLY A 65 -4.81 -10.58 -18.58
C GLY A 65 -5.71 -11.82 -18.74
N VAL A 66 -5.63 -12.45 -19.91
CA VAL A 66 -6.44 -13.64 -20.26
C VAL A 66 -5.86 -14.95 -19.73
N SER A 67 -4.63 -14.98 -19.26
CA SER A 67 -3.90 -16.19 -18.84
C SER A 67 -3.81 -16.35 -17.33
N TYR A 68 -4.78 -15.83 -16.61
CA TYR A 68 -4.83 -15.93 -15.15
C TYR A 68 -5.00 -17.40 -14.70
N LYS A 69 -4.08 -17.86 -13.84
CA LYS A 69 -4.21 -19.10 -13.08
C LYS A 69 -3.82 -18.84 -11.63
N GLU A 70 -4.74 -19.06 -10.70
CA GLU A 70 -4.51 -18.86 -9.26
C GLU A 70 -3.27 -19.57 -8.74
N THR A 71 -3.01 -20.78 -9.23
CA THR A 71 -1.85 -21.60 -8.85
C THR A 71 -0.50 -20.96 -9.17
N ASN A 72 -0.49 -19.91 -9.97
CA ASN A 72 0.74 -19.19 -10.34
C ASN A 72 1.12 -18.08 -9.36
N TYR A 73 0.27 -17.79 -8.38
CA TYR A 73 0.46 -16.68 -7.44
C TYR A 73 0.59 -17.20 -6.00
N PRO A 74 1.27 -16.46 -5.10
CA PRO A 74 1.36 -16.85 -3.71
C PRO A 74 -0.02 -16.94 -3.04
N ASP A 75 -0.12 -17.84 -2.07
CA ASP A 75 -1.29 -17.97 -1.23
C ASP A 75 -1.25 -16.94 -0.10
N LEU A 76 -2.29 -16.12 0.00
CA LEU A 76 -2.42 -15.10 1.04
C LEU A 76 -3.08 -15.62 2.32
N PHE A 77 -3.52 -16.88 2.36
CA PHE A 77 -4.21 -17.48 3.51
C PHE A 77 -3.32 -17.87 4.68
N THR A 78 -2.06 -17.60 4.62
CA THR A 78 -1.05 -18.06 5.59
C THR A 78 -0.72 -17.04 6.67
N SER A 79 -1.21 -15.81 6.53
CA SER A 79 -0.95 -14.77 7.51
C SER A 79 -1.78 -14.95 8.78
N VAL A 80 -1.35 -14.34 9.86
CA VAL A 80 -2.09 -14.34 11.14
C VAL A 80 -3.48 -13.71 11.02
N PHE A 81 -3.71 -12.88 9.99
CA PHE A 81 -5.00 -12.21 9.74
C PHE A 81 -5.93 -13.00 8.84
N THR A 82 -5.42 -13.87 7.97
CA THR A 82 -6.19 -14.51 6.90
C THR A 82 -6.51 -15.98 7.15
N LYS A 83 -5.79 -16.65 8.06
CA LYS A 83 -6.09 -18.02 8.43
C LYS A 83 -7.47 -18.14 9.08
N ASN A 84 -8.10 -19.34 9.03
CA ASN A 84 -9.45 -19.57 9.58
C ASN A 84 -9.62 -19.19 11.05
N THR A 85 -8.53 -19.22 11.83
CA THR A 85 -8.48 -18.78 13.23
C THR A 85 -7.88 -17.40 13.39
N GLY A 86 -7.84 -16.62 12.31
CA GLY A 86 -7.32 -15.25 12.32
C GLY A 86 -8.21 -14.35 13.18
N PHE A 87 -7.59 -13.39 13.82
CA PHE A 87 -8.32 -12.38 14.59
C PHE A 87 -8.64 -11.16 13.70
N VAL A 88 -9.73 -10.49 14.02
CA VAL A 88 -10.04 -9.17 13.46
C VAL A 88 -9.50 -8.13 14.43
N SER A 89 -8.53 -7.34 13.99
CA SER A 89 -7.97 -6.28 14.81
C SER A 89 -8.83 -5.02 14.72
N LEU A 90 -9.13 -4.43 15.86
CA LEU A 90 -9.73 -3.08 15.92
C LEU A 90 -8.65 -2.00 15.86
N MET A 91 -7.55 -2.22 16.57
CA MET A 91 -6.35 -1.38 16.55
C MET A 91 -5.15 -2.22 16.96
N LEU A 92 -4.05 -2.05 16.27
CA LEU A 92 -2.80 -2.75 16.56
C LEU A 92 -1.84 -1.85 17.32
N THR A 93 -1.04 -2.42 18.21
CA THR A 93 -0.01 -1.67 18.95
C THR A 93 1.02 -1.05 17.99
N GLU A 94 1.40 -1.78 16.95
CA GLU A 94 2.30 -1.28 15.91
C GLU A 94 1.69 -0.12 15.11
N GLU A 95 0.38 -0.12 14.89
CA GLU A 95 -0.33 0.99 14.27
C GLU A 95 -0.22 2.26 15.12
N LEU A 96 -0.57 2.16 16.41
CA LEU A 96 -0.48 3.28 17.34
C LEU A 96 0.94 3.86 17.41
N ARG A 97 1.97 3.00 17.43
CA ARG A 97 3.37 3.45 17.42
C ARG A 97 3.75 4.14 16.12
N LEU A 98 3.28 3.65 14.98
CA LEU A 98 3.54 4.27 13.68
C LEU A 98 2.80 5.61 13.51
N MET A 99 1.60 5.73 14.04
CA MET A 99 0.90 7.02 14.15
C MET A 99 1.68 8.02 15.02
N LYS A 100 2.20 7.55 16.16
CA LYS A 100 3.08 8.36 17.03
C LYS A 100 4.37 8.74 16.31
N ALA A 101 5.01 7.81 15.59
CA ALA A 101 6.21 8.09 14.81
C ALA A 101 5.97 9.16 13.74
N GLU A 102 4.85 9.07 13.02
CA GLU A 102 4.43 10.06 12.03
C GLU A 102 4.25 11.45 12.67
N ALA A 103 3.52 11.52 13.79
CA ALA A 103 3.30 12.78 14.52
C ALA A 103 4.62 13.39 15.04
N LEU A 104 5.52 12.57 15.58
CA LEU A 104 6.84 13.02 16.04
C LEU A 104 7.71 13.51 14.89
N TYR A 105 7.65 12.86 13.74
CA TYR A 105 8.37 13.30 12.56
C TYR A 105 7.95 14.71 12.13
N TRP A 106 6.64 14.95 12.02
CA TRP A 106 6.10 16.25 11.64
C TRP A 106 6.33 17.33 12.70
N LYS A 107 6.41 16.95 13.97
CA LYS A 107 6.80 17.84 15.07
C LYS A 107 8.30 18.23 15.02
N GLY A 108 9.11 17.54 14.23
CA GLY A 108 10.56 17.75 14.16
C GLY A 108 11.40 16.84 15.07
N SER A 109 10.76 15.98 15.88
CA SER A 109 11.44 15.03 16.79
C SER A 109 11.88 13.77 16.04
N LYS A 110 12.72 13.91 15.01
CA LYS A 110 13.10 12.81 14.10
C LYS A 110 13.71 11.59 14.79
N GLN A 111 14.53 11.81 15.83
CA GLN A 111 15.15 10.70 16.58
C GLN A 111 14.11 9.85 17.30
N GLU A 112 13.15 10.49 17.96
CA GLU A 112 12.04 9.79 18.62
C GLU A 112 11.14 9.08 17.61
N ALA A 113 10.87 9.72 16.47
CA ALA A 113 10.09 9.14 15.38
C ALA A 113 10.75 7.84 14.84
N LEU A 114 12.05 7.87 14.63
CA LEU A 114 12.81 6.70 14.19
C LEU A 114 12.74 5.57 15.23
N THR A 115 12.87 5.90 16.52
CA THR A 115 12.77 4.95 17.63
C THR A 115 11.40 4.28 17.69
N GLU A 116 10.31 5.06 17.56
CA GLU A 116 8.95 4.51 17.54
C GLU A 116 8.68 3.66 16.29
N MET A 117 9.18 4.05 15.13
CA MET A 117 9.08 3.25 13.91
C MET A 117 9.76 1.89 14.10
N ILE A 118 10.98 1.86 14.61
CA ILE A 118 11.73 0.61 14.85
C ILE A 118 10.96 -0.28 15.83
N ALA A 119 10.47 0.28 16.94
CA ALA A 119 9.71 -0.47 17.94
C ALA A 119 8.40 -1.06 17.37
N ALA A 120 7.72 -0.32 16.49
CA ALA A 120 6.53 -0.82 15.81
C ALA A 120 6.85 -2.01 14.90
N VAL A 121 7.92 -1.90 14.12
CA VAL A 121 8.36 -2.99 13.24
C VAL A 121 8.78 -4.23 14.04
N ASP A 122 9.43 -4.06 15.17
CA ASP A 122 9.82 -5.17 16.05
C ASP A 122 8.58 -5.94 16.56
N ILE A 123 7.54 -5.24 17.01
CA ILE A 123 6.28 -5.85 17.42
C ILE A 123 5.65 -6.62 16.26
N ASN A 124 5.63 -6.04 15.06
CA ASN A 124 5.04 -6.67 13.90
C ASN A 124 5.84 -7.91 13.43
N LEU A 125 7.17 -7.88 13.51
CA LEU A 125 8.04 -9.03 13.24
C LEU A 125 7.74 -10.19 14.20
N VAL A 126 7.55 -9.91 15.49
CA VAL A 126 7.15 -10.91 16.49
C VAL A 126 5.76 -11.46 16.19
N ARG A 127 4.79 -10.60 15.86
CA ARG A 127 3.42 -11.00 15.49
C ARG A 127 3.40 -12.00 14.33
N HIS A 128 4.25 -11.79 13.34
CA HIS A 128 4.39 -12.68 12.19
C HIS A 128 5.32 -13.86 12.44
N ALA A 129 5.83 -14.06 13.65
CA ALA A 129 6.79 -15.11 13.99
C ALA A 129 7.97 -15.18 12.99
N ALA A 130 8.53 -14.02 12.66
CA ALA A 130 9.68 -13.90 11.78
C ALA A 130 10.92 -14.58 12.40
N LYS A 131 11.69 -15.31 11.57
CA LYS A 131 12.89 -16.03 12.06
C LYS A 131 13.98 -15.04 12.51
N THR A 132 14.50 -15.21 13.71
CA THR A 132 15.49 -14.32 14.33
C THR A 132 16.72 -14.06 13.44
N SER A 133 17.24 -15.09 12.77
CA SER A 133 18.40 -14.95 11.87
C SER A 133 18.14 -14.02 10.70
N TYR A 134 16.91 -14.00 10.16
CA TYR A 134 16.53 -13.09 9.09
C TYR A 134 16.20 -11.69 9.63
N VAL A 135 15.64 -11.59 10.82
CA VAL A 135 15.35 -10.30 11.47
C VAL A 135 16.62 -9.49 11.65
N THR A 136 17.69 -10.11 12.15
CA THR A 136 18.99 -9.43 12.35
C THR A 136 19.53 -8.89 11.04
N LYS A 137 19.49 -9.70 9.97
CA LYS A 137 19.93 -9.26 8.64
C LYS A 137 19.08 -8.11 8.11
N PHE A 138 17.77 -8.20 8.24
CA PHE A 138 16.80 -7.20 7.78
C PHE A 138 17.00 -5.86 8.50
N LYS A 139 17.19 -5.88 9.83
CA LYS A 139 17.41 -4.66 10.63
C LYS A 139 18.72 -3.94 10.30
N ASN A 140 19.68 -4.61 9.70
CA ASN A 140 20.93 -4.01 9.25
C ASN A 140 20.86 -3.41 7.83
N MET A 141 19.71 -3.47 7.17
CA MET A 141 19.57 -2.90 5.83
C MET A 141 19.13 -1.44 5.89
N ALA A 142 20.03 -0.54 5.51
CA ALA A 142 19.79 0.92 5.54
C ALA A 142 18.57 1.39 4.75
N LYS A 143 18.15 0.64 3.74
CA LYS A 143 16.94 0.96 2.95
C LYS A 143 15.62 0.78 3.71
N TYR A 144 15.63 0.00 4.79
CA TYR A 144 14.48 -0.17 5.69
C TYR A 144 14.68 0.56 7.01
N PHE A 145 15.90 0.53 7.52
CA PHE A 145 16.30 1.12 8.81
C PHE A 145 17.43 2.12 8.57
N PRO A 146 17.09 3.32 8.08
CA PRO A 146 18.11 4.32 7.75
C PRO A 146 18.77 4.89 9.00
N THR A 147 19.92 5.51 8.80
CA THR A 147 20.48 6.42 9.81
C THR A 147 19.57 7.64 9.98
N LEU A 148 19.70 8.35 11.09
CA LEU A 148 18.91 9.56 11.35
C LEU A 148 19.05 10.61 10.23
N ALA A 149 20.23 10.72 9.65
CA ALA A 149 20.50 11.67 8.55
C ALA A 149 19.70 11.35 7.28
N ASN A 150 19.46 10.07 7.01
CA ASN A 150 18.72 9.60 5.82
C ASN A 150 17.25 9.24 6.13
N PHE A 151 16.81 9.48 7.36
CA PHE A 151 15.46 9.14 7.78
C PHE A 151 14.45 10.18 7.29
N ASP A 152 13.43 9.71 6.58
CA ASP A 152 12.34 10.50 6.05
C ASP A 152 10.97 9.88 6.39
N ILE A 153 9.91 10.64 6.12
CA ILE A 153 8.52 10.21 6.35
C ILE A 153 8.15 8.99 5.50
N GLY A 154 8.75 8.81 4.33
CA GLY A 154 8.51 7.65 3.48
C GLY A 154 8.92 6.33 4.16
N HIS A 155 9.96 6.33 5.00
CA HIS A 155 10.33 5.14 5.77
C HIS A 155 9.23 4.73 6.75
N ILE A 156 8.65 5.69 7.49
CA ILE A 156 7.52 5.44 8.40
C ILE A 156 6.34 4.87 7.63
N MET A 157 5.95 5.52 6.54
CA MET A 157 4.74 5.16 5.80
C MET A 157 4.86 3.83 5.07
N ARG A 158 6.04 3.48 4.55
CA ARG A 158 6.28 2.16 3.96
C ARG A 158 6.22 1.04 4.99
N HIS A 159 6.78 1.25 6.18
CA HIS A 159 6.61 0.29 7.27
C HIS A 159 5.16 0.19 7.75
N LYS A 160 4.46 1.33 7.84
CA LYS A 160 3.04 1.36 8.19
C LYS A 160 2.20 0.59 7.17
N TYR A 161 2.47 0.76 5.88
CA TYR A 161 1.81 0.02 4.82
C TYR A 161 1.93 -1.50 4.99
N ILE A 162 3.12 -2.00 5.35
CA ILE A 162 3.33 -3.44 5.58
C ILE A 162 2.69 -3.88 6.91
N CYS A 163 2.85 -3.12 7.99
CA CYS A 163 2.28 -3.46 9.30
C CYS A 163 0.75 -3.50 9.28
N MET A 164 0.13 -2.63 8.46
CA MET A 164 -1.31 -2.52 8.28
C MET A 164 -1.83 -3.41 7.14
N TYR A 165 -1.15 -4.51 6.83
CA TYR A 165 -1.56 -5.46 5.81
C TYR A 165 -3.02 -5.90 5.98
N LEU A 166 -3.83 -5.78 4.91
CA LEU A 166 -5.27 -6.04 4.87
C LEU A 166 -6.13 -5.12 5.79
N GLN A 167 -5.59 -4.01 6.26
CA GLN A 167 -6.37 -3.01 7.00
C GLN A 167 -6.79 -1.87 6.06
N PRO A 168 -8.02 -1.35 6.19
CA PRO A 168 -8.53 -0.26 5.34
C PRO A 168 -7.74 1.05 5.50
N GLU A 169 -7.03 1.22 6.62
CA GLU A 169 -6.17 2.36 6.93
C GLU A 169 -5.05 2.55 5.91
N GLN A 170 -4.61 1.49 5.23
CA GLN A 170 -3.65 1.60 4.12
C GLN A 170 -4.17 2.55 3.04
N TRP A 171 -5.46 2.45 2.70
CA TRP A 171 -6.06 3.33 1.70
C TRP A 171 -6.25 4.76 2.23
N ASN A 172 -6.55 4.92 3.52
CA ASN A 172 -6.62 6.23 4.16
C ASN A 172 -5.26 6.94 4.08
N ASP A 173 -4.18 6.22 4.37
CA ASP A 173 -2.82 6.77 4.31
C ASP A 173 -2.42 7.12 2.87
N MET A 174 -2.73 6.29 1.87
CA MET A 174 -2.48 6.61 0.47
C MET A 174 -3.17 7.92 0.05
N ARG A 175 -4.42 8.11 0.45
CA ARG A 175 -5.18 9.35 0.17
C ARG A 175 -4.61 10.55 0.91
N ARG A 176 -4.25 10.42 2.20
CA ARG A 176 -3.66 11.49 3.00
C ARG A 176 -2.35 12.01 2.40
N TYR A 177 -1.57 11.12 1.80
CA TYR A 177 -0.33 11.46 1.10
C TYR A 177 -0.50 11.59 -0.41
N ASN A 178 -1.75 11.79 -0.86
CA ASN A 178 -2.10 12.07 -2.25
C ASN A 178 -1.44 11.10 -3.25
N TYR A 179 -1.35 9.82 -2.87
CA TYR A 179 -0.70 8.75 -3.65
C TYR A 179 0.71 9.12 -4.13
N SER A 180 1.47 9.87 -3.34
CA SER A 180 2.86 10.25 -3.63
C SER A 180 3.66 9.04 -4.13
N ASN A 181 4.10 9.06 -5.38
CA ASN A 181 4.82 7.96 -6.02
C ASN A 181 5.92 8.49 -6.95
N SER A 182 6.73 7.60 -7.51
CA SER A 182 7.88 7.98 -8.34
C SER A 182 7.51 8.68 -9.65
N THR A 183 6.24 8.67 -10.06
CA THR A 183 5.81 9.20 -11.38
C THR A 183 4.98 10.47 -11.31
N ASN A 184 4.30 10.74 -10.19
CA ASN A 184 3.43 11.91 -10.08
C ASN A 184 4.11 13.19 -9.54
N GLY A 185 5.39 13.09 -9.17
CA GLY A 185 6.17 14.23 -8.69
C GLY A 185 5.78 14.77 -7.30
N ILE A 186 4.82 14.12 -6.62
CA ILE A 186 4.35 14.56 -5.30
C ILE A 186 5.32 14.05 -4.24
N THR A 187 5.88 14.98 -3.47
CA THR A 187 6.81 14.68 -2.37
C THR A 187 6.37 15.37 -1.08
N TYR A 188 6.85 14.85 0.04
CA TYR A 188 6.65 15.43 1.37
C TYR A 188 8.01 15.59 2.04
N ASN A 189 8.42 16.82 2.34
CA ASN A 189 9.80 17.13 2.73
C ASN A 189 10.86 16.52 1.79
N GLY A 190 10.59 16.52 0.49
CA GLY A 190 11.46 15.93 -0.53
C GLY A 190 11.41 14.40 -0.64
N ALA A 191 10.64 13.73 0.21
CA ALA A 191 10.50 12.27 0.19
C ALA A 191 9.30 11.82 -0.67
N VAL A 192 9.51 10.82 -1.52
CA VAL A 192 8.44 10.04 -2.17
C VAL A 192 7.94 9.02 -1.15
N ILE A 193 6.64 9.00 -0.91
CA ILE A 193 6.05 8.17 0.16
C ILE A 193 5.89 6.72 -0.27
N PHE A 194 5.31 6.49 -1.45
CA PHE A 194 5.01 5.16 -1.99
C PHE A 194 5.71 4.94 -3.35
N PRO A 195 7.05 4.88 -3.37
CA PRO A 195 7.78 4.66 -4.62
C PRO A 195 7.34 3.35 -5.27
N GLY A 196 7.16 3.36 -6.58
CA GLY A 196 6.69 2.18 -7.34
C GLY A 196 5.19 1.90 -7.23
N LEU A 197 4.41 2.70 -6.49
CA LEU A 197 2.95 2.63 -6.55
C LEU A 197 2.47 3.03 -7.95
N LYS A 198 1.66 2.17 -8.56
CA LYS A 198 1.07 2.40 -9.89
C LYS A 198 -0.44 2.42 -9.79
N ARG A 199 -1.05 3.34 -10.50
CA ARG A 199 -2.49 3.38 -10.66
C ARG A 199 -2.95 2.12 -11.40
N PRO A 200 -4.07 1.48 -10.98
CA PRO A 200 -4.67 0.40 -11.76
C PRO A 200 -5.00 0.85 -13.18
N TYR A 201 -4.62 0.03 -14.17
CA TYR A 201 -4.80 0.35 -15.58
C TYR A 201 -6.28 0.40 -15.98
N ASN A 202 -7.04 -0.61 -15.54
CA ASN A 202 -8.40 -0.81 -15.99
C ASN A 202 -9.40 -0.39 -14.90
N LEU A 203 -9.36 0.88 -14.56
CA LEU A 203 -10.39 1.44 -13.69
C LEU A 203 -11.63 1.71 -14.54
N TYR A 204 -12.79 1.37 -13.98
CA TYR A 204 -14.07 1.42 -14.69
C TYR A 204 -14.34 2.80 -15.30
N GLU A 205 -14.45 2.87 -16.62
CA GLU A 205 -15.06 4.00 -17.30
C GLU A 205 -16.58 3.88 -17.13
N PRO A 206 -17.32 4.94 -16.99
CA PRO A 206 -17.08 6.33 -17.37
C PRO A 206 -16.52 7.25 -16.28
N TYR A 207 -16.06 6.71 -15.18
CA TYR A 207 -15.62 7.49 -14.00
C TYR A 207 -14.19 8.03 -14.12
N TRP A 208 -13.57 7.88 -15.27
CA TRP A 208 -12.23 8.39 -15.53
C TRP A 208 -12.27 9.55 -16.46
N THR A 209 -11.54 10.54 -16.07
CA THR A 209 -11.31 11.65 -16.93
C THR A 209 -10.42 11.24 -18.10
N THR A 210 -10.77 11.78 -19.26
CA THR A 210 -9.91 11.84 -20.43
C THR A 210 -8.89 12.97 -20.33
N GLU A 211 -8.72 13.59 -19.13
CA GLU A 211 -7.75 14.65 -18.90
C GLU A 211 -6.34 14.18 -19.26
N LYS A 212 -5.69 15.00 -20.05
CA LYS A 212 -4.32 14.77 -20.47
C LYS A 212 -3.39 15.80 -19.85
N ASN A 213 -2.17 15.38 -19.62
CA ASN A 213 -1.07 16.29 -19.35
C ASN A 213 -0.74 17.11 -20.58
N THR A 214 0.08 18.14 -20.44
CA THR A 214 0.52 19.01 -21.53
C THR A 214 1.30 18.26 -22.61
N ASP A 215 1.90 17.13 -22.30
CA ASP A 215 2.63 16.24 -23.21
C ASP A 215 1.71 15.22 -23.93
N GLY A 216 0.40 15.29 -23.69
CA GLY A 216 -0.58 14.38 -24.28
C GLY A 216 -0.75 13.03 -23.55
N SER A 217 0.05 12.73 -22.52
CA SER A 217 -0.13 11.55 -21.69
C SER A 217 -1.40 11.64 -20.84
N VAL A 218 -2.00 10.50 -20.51
CA VAL A 218 -3.18 10.47 -19.63
C VAL A 218 -2.79 10.90 -18.23
N LYS A 219 -3.52 11.88 -17.68
CA LYS A 219 -3.29 12.37 -16.33
C LYS A 219 -3.59 11.27 -15.32
N GLU A 220 -2.65 11.03 -14.42
CA GLU A 220 -2.82 10.04 -13.36
C GLU A 220 -3.78 10.57 -12.29
N ILE A 221 -5.06 10.19 -12.40
CA ILE A 221 -6.08 10.58 -11.43
C ILE A 221 -6.39 9.40 -10.52
N TRP A 222 -6.34 9.64 -9.23
CA TRP A 222 -6.56 8.65 -8.20
C TRP A 222 -7.90 8.84 -7.51
N ILE A 223 -8.50 7.72 -7.07
CA ILE A 223 -9.74 7.75 -6.30
C ILE A 223 -9.47 8.31 -4.91
N GLN A 224 -10.12 9.42 -4.58
CA GLN A 224 -10.01 10.09 -3.30
C GLN A 224 -11.15 9.76 -2.33
N ARG A 225 -12.29 9.31 -2.84
CA ARG A 225 -13.48 8.95 -2.07
C ARG A 225 -14.33 7.91 -2.80
N LEU A 226 -15.26 7.32 -2.10
CA LEU A 226 -16.24 6.43 -2.69
C LEU A 226 -17.44 7.21 -3.23
N ASN A 227 -18.16 6.60 -4.17
CA ASN A 227 -19.49 7.05 -4.54
C ASN A 227 -20.48 6.77 -3.42
N TYR A 228 -21.56 7.51 -3.43
CA TYR A 228 -22.72 7.17 -2.63
C TYR A 228 -23.40 5.92 -3.17
N ASP A 229 -24.03 5.16 -2.28
CA ASP A 229 -24.75 3.95 -2.64
C ASP A 229 -26.00 4.29 -3.50
N PRO A 230 -26.12 3.71 -4.71
CA PRO A 230 -27.25 4.01 -5.59
C PRO A 230 -28.60 3.52 -5.05
N GLU A 231 -28.62 2.45 -4.24
CA GLU A 231 -29.86 1.88 -3.72
C GLU A 231 -30.40 2.61 -2.50
N THR A 232 -29.56 3.33 -1.80
CA THR A 232 -29.92 4.10 -0.60
C THR A 232 -29.80 5.60 -0.84
N GLU A 233 -28.58 6.12 -0.91
CA GLU A 233 -28.32 7.55 -0.93
C GLU A 233 -28.79 8.22 -2.23
N GLU A 234 -28.51 7.64 -3.39
CA GLU A 234 -28.95 8.22 -4.66
C GLU A 234 -30.48 8.18 -4.79
N LYS A 235 -31.12 7.17 -4.21
CA LYS A 235 -32.56 6.98 -4.29
C LYS A 235 -33.34 7.93 -3.37
N TYR A 236 -32.84 8.14 -2.15
CA TYR A 236 -33.59 8.88 -1.13
C TYR A 236 -33.08 10.29 -0.88
N ASN A 237 -31.81 10.59 -1.20
CA ASN A 237 -31.15 11.86 -0.91
C ASN A 237 -30.68 12.61 -2.17
N LYS A 238 -31.31 12.34 -3.32
CA LYS A 238 -30.88 12.91 -4.61
C LYS A 238 -30.67 14.43 -4.58
N ALA A 239 -31.58 15.17 -3.95
CA ALA A 239 -31.49 16.64 -3.89
C ALA A 239 -30.23 17.12 -3.19
N GLU A 240 -29.82 16.45 -2.09
CA GLU A 240 -28.59 16.78 -1.39
C GLU A 240 -27.36 16.35 -2.19
N LEU A 241 -27.40 15.23 -2.87
CA LEU A 241 -26.31 14.79 -3.74
C LEU A 241 -26.12 15.73 -4.93
N ASP A 242 -27.21 16.26 -5.51
CA ASP A 242 -27.16 17.31 -6.54
C ASP A 242 -26.53 18.59 -6.00
N ARG A 243 -26.94 19.03 -4.80
CA ARG A 243 -26.36 20.22 -4.13
C ARG A 243 -24.86 20.07 -3.89
N LEU A 244 -24.38 18.88 -3.53
CA LEU A 244 -22.97 18.57 -3.30
C LEU A 244 -22.19 18.40 -4.63
N GLY A 245 -22.89 18.25 -5.75
CA GLY A 245 -22.30 17.87 -7.04
C GLY A 245 -21.77 16.43 -7.03
N ALA A 246 -22.44 15.54 -6.27
CA ALA A 246 -22.04 14.16 -6.08
C ALA A 246 -22.89 13.17 -6.89
N PHE A 247 -24.13 13.55 -7.24
CA PHE A 247 -25.06 12.65 -7.92
C PHE A 247 -24.55 12.26 -9.30
N ARG A 248 -24.17 10.99 -9.47
CA ARG A 248 -23.66 10.41 -10.72
C ARG A 248 -22.58 11.24 -11.41
N ASN A 249 -21.79 11.96 -10.60
CA ASN A 249 -20.75 12.84 -11.12
C ASN A 249 -19.38 12.16 -10.99
N PRO A 250 -18.71 11.84 -12.11
CA PRO A 250 -17.38 11.23 -12.09
C PRO A 250 -16.33 12.06 -11.33
N ASP A 251 -16.46 13.38 -11.36
CA ASP A 251 -15.53 14.29 -10.69
C ASP A 251 -15.64 14.25 -9.16
N TRP A 252 -16.73 13.68 -8.64
CA TRP A 252 -16.90 13.45 -7.22
C TRP A 252 -15.81 12.56 -6.66
N LEU A 253 -15.46 11.48 -7.34
CA LEU A 253 -14.42 10.53 -6.91
C LEU A 253 -13.03 11.15 -6.77
N LYS A 254 -12.76 12.24 -7.49
CA LYS A 254 -11.47 12.94 -7.50
C LYS A 254 -11.34 13.95 -6.37
N LYS A 255 -12.45 14.38 -5.75
CA LYS A 255 -12.43 15.39 -4.70
C LYS A 255 -11.75 14.81 -3.45
N PRO A 256 -10.68 15.44 -2.95
CA PRO A 256 -10.03 14.97 -1.74
C PRO A 256 -10.99 15.05 -0.54
N MET A 257 -10.80 14.18 0.42
CA MET A 257 -11.45 14.29 1.72
C MET A 257 -10.90 15.48 2.49
N ILE A 258 -11.71 16.06 3.37
CA ILE A 258 -11.32 17.26 4.14
C ILE A 258 -9.98 17.09 4.88
N TRP A 259 -9.75 15.92 5.45
CA TRP A 259 -8.52 15.60 6.16
C TRP A 259 -7.31 15.36 5.24
N ALA A 260 -7.52 15.13 3.95
CA ALA A 260 -6.45 15.02 2.95
C ALA A 260 -6.02 16.39 2.42
N VAL A 261 -6.93 17.37 2.39
CA VAL A 261 -6.62 18.75 1.94
C VAL A 261 -5.61 19.41 2.88
N TYR A 262 -5.70 19.18 4.18
CA TYR A 262 -4.77 19.75 5.15
C TYR A 262 -3.31 19.30 4.95
N ASN A 263 -3.11 18.11 4.36
CA ASN A 263 -1.75 17.64 4.06
C ASN A 263 -1.05 18.43 2.94
N GLU A 264 -1.77 19.23 2.18
CA GLU A 264 -1.15 20.13 1.19
C GLU A 264 -0.33 21.23 1.83
N ALA A 265 -0.62 21.58 3.08
CA ALA A 265 0.14 22.57 3.84
C ALA A 265 1.56 22.09 4.23
N TYR A 266 1.85 20.79 4.11
CA TYR A 266 3.13 20.18 4.46
C TYR A 266 3.94 19.69 3.23
N LYS A 267 3.48 20.03 2.03
CA LYS A 267 4.19 19.73 0.76
C LYS A 267 5.41 20.57 0.57
#